data_cf743f4696a17f7602b29780ebb99e4e
#
_entry.id   cf743f4696a17f7602b29780ebb99e4e
#
_cell.length_a   1.000
_cell.length_b   1.000
_cell.length_c   1.000
_cell.angle_alpha   90.00
_cell.angle_beta   90.00
_cell.angle_gamma   90.00
#
_symmetry.space_group_name_H-M   'P 1'
#
loop_
_entity.id
_entity.type
_entity.pdbx_description
1 polymer ?
#
loop_
_entity_poly.entity_id
_entity_poly.type
_entity_poly.pdbx_seq_one_letter_code
_entity_poly.pdbx_strand_id
1 'polypeptide(L)'
;MKRLIYYVDKGNGHYEPFYEYTETNVGIDEFYARQLCTYFIMRGTQYELVSNEMEEDVEVLVLKEMGRNLSGEDEKNFRERGIHIEFRSPNERENYRLLSRIPCDTHFEVIRYLLKNVVDIPSIGQMLVTSTEIDEDRGVYVMYVTEMKVS
;
A
#
# COMPACT_ATOMS: atom_id res chain seq x y z
N MET A 1 2.82 22.92 -8.76
CA MET A 1 2.81 22.05 -7.57
C MET A 1 2.36 20.65 -7.95
N LYS A 2 3.13 19.64 -7.56
CA LYS A 2 2.80 18.27 -7.88
C LYS A 2 1.62 17.77 -7.04
N ARG A 3 0.74 16.99 -7.65
CA ARG A 3 -0.43 16.42 -6.98
C ARG A 3 -0.55 14.94 -7.29
N LEU A 4 -1.11 14.20 -6.35
CA LEU A 4 -1.48 12.79 -6.53
C LEU A 4 -2.97 12.70 -6.34
N ILE A 5 -3.68 12.23 -7.36
CA ILE A 5 -5.14 12.16 -7.33
C ILE A 5 -5.58 10.71 -7.48
N TYR A 6 -6.48 10.27 -6.59
CA TYR A 6 -7.14 8.99 -6.68
C TYR A 6 -8.50 9.17 -7.36
N TYR A 7 -8.73 8.42 -8.43
CA TYR A 7 -10.05 8.30 -9.06
C TYR A 7 -10.57 6.90 -8.84
N VAL A 8 -11.87 6.77 -8.68
CA VAL A 8 -12.53 5.47 -8.60
C VAL A 8 -13.26 5.21 -9.90
N ASP A 9 -13.00 4.06 -10.50
CA ASP A 9 -13.68 3.59 -11.70
C ASP A 9 -15.07 3.08 -11.31
N LYS A 10 -16.10 3.77 -11.80
CA LYS A 10 -17.51 3.43 -11.51
C LYS A 10 -18.15 2.60 -12.62
N GLY A 11 -17.38 2.22 -13.64
CA GLY A 11 -17.87 1.47 -14.78
C GLY A 11 -18.34 2.38 -15.92
N ASN A 12 -18.47 1.80 -17.11
CA ASN A 12 -18.96 2.49 -18.31
C ASN A 12 -18.18 3.77 -18.66
N GLY A 13 -16.87 3.76 -18.36
CA GLY A 13 -16.03 4.93 -18.64
C GLY A 13 -16.25 6.09 -17.69
N HIS A 14 -16.95 5.86 -16.59
CA HIS A 14 -17.22 6.90 -15.60
C HIS A 14 -16.22 6.80 -14.45
N TYR A 15 -15.52 7.91 -14.18
CA TYR A 15 -14.50 8.00 -13.13
C TYR A 15 -14.85 9.15 -12.20
N GLU A 16 -14.76 8.91 -10.89
CA GLU A 16 -15.04 9.93 -9.89
C GLU A 16 -13.78 10.25 -9.10
N PRO A 17 -13.43 11.55 -8.91
CA PRO A 17 -12.34 11.92 -8.03
C PRO A 17 -12.69 11.49 -6.60
N PHE A 18 -11.73 10.89 -5.91
CA PHE A 18 -11.95 10.28 -4.61
C PHE A 18 -11.13 10.95 -3.52
N TYR A 19 -9.84 11.18 -3.78
CA TYR A 19 -8.95 11.80 -2.80
C TYR A 19 -7.78 12.46 -3.52
N GLU A 20 -7.18 13.47 -2.88
CA GLU A 20 -6.05 14.18 -3.46
C GLU A 20 -5.00 14.48 -2.39
N TYR A 21 -3.73 14.24 -2.74
CA TYR A 21 -2.58 14.69 -1.98
C TYR A 21 -1.83 15.75 -2.76
N THR A 22 -1.28 16.75 -2.04
CA THR A 22 -0.41 17.74 -2.64
C THR A 22 0.98 17.62 -2.03
N GLU A 23 2.01 18.09 -2.73
CA GLU A 23 3.38 18.03 -2.22
C GLU A 23 3.60 18.90 -0.98
N THR A 24 2.66 19.78 -0.65
CA THR A 24 2.71 20.55 0.59
C THR A 24 2.21 19.75 1.79
N ASN A 25 1.39 18.72 1.55
CA ASN A 25 0.84 17.85 2.60
C ASN A 25 1.73 16.65 2.87
N VAL A 26 2.29 16.09 1.81
CA VAL A 26 3.15 14.89 1.89
C VAL A 26 4.33 15.08 0.95
N GLY A 27 5.41 14.38 1.21
CA GLY A 27 6.59 14.44 0.34
C GLY A 27 6.34 13.74 -0.99
N ILE A 28 7.13 14.10 -1.99
CA ILE A 28 7.05 13.48 -3.32
C ILE A 28 7.35 11.98 -3.23
N ASP A 29 8.22 11.56 -2.33
CA ASP A 29 8.52 10.15 -2.12
C ASP A 29 7.27 9.36 -1.76
N GLU A 30 6.35 9.97 -1.01
CA GLU A 30 5.10 9.34 -0.62
C GLU A 30 4.18 9.12 -1.83
N PHE A 31 4.25 10.02 -2.82
CA PHE A 31 3.50 9.85 -4.08
C PHE A 31 3.96 8.58 -4.80
N TYR A 32 5.28 8.37 -4.86
CA TYR A 32 5.85 7.24 -5.60
C TYR A 32 5.74 5.92 -4.82
N ALA A 33 5.81 5.97 -3.49
CA ALA A 33 5.57 4.79 -2.68
C ALA A 33 4.16 4.24 -2.92
N ARG A 34 3.15 5.13 -2.95
CA ARG A 34 1.77 4.72 -3.20
C ARG A 34 1.57 4.11 -4.59
N GLN A 35 2.33 4.58 -5.57
CA GLN A 35 2.23 4.06 -6.94
C GLN A 35 2.76 2.63 -7.06
N LEU A 36 3.52 2.16 -6.08
CA LEU A 36 4.05 0.80 -6.04
C LEU A 36 3.14 -0.17 -5.29
N CYS A 37 2.02 0.31 -4.78
CA CYS A 37 1.06 -0.52 -4.07
C CYS A 37 -0.03 -1.01 -5.03
N THR A 38 -0.35 -2.30 -4.93
CA THR A 38 -1.42 -2.91 -5.73
C THR A 38 -2.79 -2.64 -5.11
N TYR A 39 -2.84 -2.62 -3.77
CA TYR A 39 -4.08 -2.45 -3.03
C TYR A 39 -4.04 -1.22 -2.14
N PHE A 40 -5.21 -0.65 -1.94
CA PHE A 40 -5.40 0.56 -1.15
C PHE A 40 -6.58 0.34 -0.21
N ILE A 41 -6.37 0.61 1.08
CA ILE A 41 -7.46 0.60 2.06
C ILE A 41 -7.76 2.04 2.41
N MET A 42 -9.01 2.45 2.24
CA MET A 42 -9.43 3.82 2.53
C MET A 42 -10.90 3.86 2.86
N ARG A 43 -11.24 4.50 3.98
CA ARG A 43 -12.62 4.62 4.46
C ARG A 43 -13.31 3.26 4.59
N GLY A 44 -12.56 2.28 5.11
CA GLY A 44 -13.07 0.94 5.35
C GLY A 44 -13.29 0.08 4.11
N THR A 45 -12.83 0.52 2.96
CA THR A 45 -13.01 -0.18 1.69
C THR A 45 -11.67 -0.52 1.07
N GLN A 46 -11.59 -1.68 0.44
CA GLN A 46 -10.40 -2.11 -0.30
C GLN A 46 -10.56 -1.76 -1.76
N TYR A 47 -9.51 -1.21 -2.35
CA TYR A 47 -9.41 -0.87 -3.76
C TYR A 47 -8.21 -1.53 -4.40
N GLU A 48 -8.29 -1.79 -5.68
CA GLU A 48 -7.16 -2.29 -6.48
C GLU A 48 -6.74 -1.22 -7.48
N LEU A 49 -5.44 -1.02 -7.62
CA LEU A 49 -4.89 -0.10 -8.62
C LEU A 49 -5.04 -0.72 -10.00
N VAL A 50 -5.80 -0.09 -10.87
CA VAL A 50 -6.03 -0.59 -12.22
C VAL A 50 -5.33 0.24 -13.30
N SER A 51 -4.98 1.48 -13.00
CA SER A 51 -4.20 2.31 -13.92
C SER A 51 -3.42 3.36 -13.15
N ASN A 52 -2.18 3.57 -13.57
CA ASN A 52 -1.27 4.56 -12.99
C ASN A 52 -0.86 5.48 -14.13
N GLU A 53 -1.29 6.72 -14.11
CA GLU A 53 -1.20 7.62 -15.24
C GLU A 53 -0.52 8.94 -14.88
N MET A 54 0.09 9.55 -15.88
CA MET A 54 0.71 10.87 -15.76
C MET A 54 -0.10 11.87 -16.56
N GLU A 55 -0.41 13.00 -15.95
CA GLU A 55 -1.14 14.07 -16.59
C GLU A 55 -0.46 15.39 -16.23
N GLU A 56 0.52 15.82 -17.05
CA GLU A 56 1.41 16.93 -16.77
C GLU A 56 2.11 16.74 -15.41
N ASP A 57 1.90 17.62 -14.45
CA ASP A 57 2.50 17.53 -13.11
C ASP A 57 1.66 16.69 -12.13
N VAL A 58 0.61 16.04 -12.63
CA VAL A 58 -0.31 15.30 -11.79
C VAL A 58 -0.08 13.81 -11.97
N GLU A 59 0.06 13.10 -10.86
CA GLU A 59 0.07 11.65 -10.83
C GLU A 59 -1.35 11.18 -10.56
N VAL A 60 -1.87 10.31 -11.42
CA VAL A 60 -3.26 9.84 -11.35
C VAL A 60 -3.28 8.34 -11.10
N LEU A 61 -3.94 7.92 -10.04
CA LEU A 61 -4.16 6.51 -9.74
C LEU A 61 -5.64 6.22 -9.90
N VAL A 62 -5.95 5.29 -10.80
CA VAL A 62 -7.33 4.85 -11.00
C VAL A 62 -7.53 3.57 -10.23
N LEU A 63 -8.49 3.59 -9.32
CA LEU A 63 -8.76 2.51 -8.38
C LEU A 63 -10.11 1.88 -8.69
N LYS A 64 -10.20 0.58 -8.44
CA LYS A 64 -11.44 -0.18 -8.57
C LYS A 64 -11.82 -0.71 -7.20
N GLU A 65 -13.08 -0.49 -6.80
CA GLU A 65 -13.58 -0.98 -5.52
C GLU A 65 -13.64 -2.50 -5.52
N MET A 66 -13.06 -3.10 -4.47
CA MET A 66 -13.02 -4.56 -4.32
C MET A 66 -14.02 -5.05 -3.27
N GLY A 67 -14.38 -4.20 -2.31
CA GLY A 67 -15.30 -4.54 -1.26
C GLY A 67 -14.87 -4.00 0.09
N ARG A 68 -15.63 -4.35 1.11
CA ARG A 68 -15.38 -3.88 2.47
C ARG A 68 -14.11 -4.49 3.03
N ASN A 69 -13.29 -3.67 3.67
CA ASN A 69 -12.12 -4.14 4.39
C ASN A 69 -12.51 -4.55 5.82
N LEU A 70 -12.18 -5.80 6.19
CA LEU A 70 -12.43 -6.29 7.54
C LEU A 70 -11.15 -6.16 8.36
N SER A 71 -11.21 -5.39 9.45
CA SER A 71 -10.06 -5.19 10.33
C SER A 71 -9.77 -6.45 11.14
N GLY A 72 -8.48 -6.83 11.23
CA GLY A 72 -8.03 -7.91 12.10
C GLY A 72 -7.76 -7.42 13.51
N GLU A 73 -7.75 -8.35 14.47
CA GLU A 73 -7.52 -8.03 15.89
C GLU A 73 -6.09 -7.50 16.14
N ASP A 74 -5.14 -7.89 15.32
CA ASP A 74 -3.74 -7.48 15.45
C ASP A 74 -3.43 -6.18 14.70
N GLU A 75 -4.43 -5.53 14.11
CA GLU A 75 -4.24 -4.29 13.37
C GLU A 75 -4.27 -3.09 14.31
N LYS A 76 -3.25 -2.23 14.14
CA LYS A 76 -3.12 -1.01 14.94
C LYS A 76 -3.04 0.19 14.01
N ASN A 77 -3.44 1.35 14.53
CA ASN A 77 -3.39 2.61 13.83
C ASN A 77 -2.03 3.29 14.08
N PHE A 78 -1.32 3.62 13.02
CA PHE A 78 -0.01 4.27 13.06
C PHE A 78 -0.03 5.67 12.46
N ARG A 79 -1.18 6.22 12.19
CA ARG A 79 -1.28 7.56 11.61
C ARG A 79 -0.58 8.56 12.51
N GLU A 80 0.29 9.37 11.90
CA GLU A 80 1.10 10.39 12.59
C GLU A 80 2.10 9.81 13.61
N ARG A 81 2.37 8.50 13.54
CA ARG A 81 3.31 7.81 14.43
C ARG A 81 4.52 7.24 13.70
N GLY A 82 4.93 7.90 12.62
CA GLY A 82 6.06 7.47 11.83
C GLY A 82 5.66 6.57 10.66
N ILE A 83 6.66 6.07 9.99
CA ILE A 83 6.50 5.26 8.79
C ILE A 83 6.76 3.82 9.15
N HIS A 84 5.82 2.93 8.82
CA HIS A 84 5.94 1.50 9.16
C HIS A 84 5.56 0.63 7.97
N ILE A 85 6.21 -0.54 7.89
CA ILE A 85 5.83 -1.60 6.98
C ILE A 85 5.45 -2.81 7.82
N GLU A 86 4.28 -3.39 7.54
CA GLU A 86 3.87 -4.67 8.11
C GLU A 86 4.06 -5.76 7.08
N PHE A 87 4.64 -6.86 7.51
CA PHE A 87 4.77 -8.07 6.69
C PHE A 87 3.75 -9.07 7.20
N ARG A 88 2.85 -9.48 6.32
CA ARG A 88 1.73 -10.36 6.71
C ARG A 88 1.66 -11.59 5.83
N SER A 89 1.07 -12.65 6.38
CA SER A 89 0.73 -13.84 5.61
C SER A 89 -0.37 -13.47 4.60
N PRO A 90 -0.30 -13.94 3.34
CA PRO A 90 -1.38 -13.73 2.38
C PRO A 90 -2.54 -14.70 2.58
N ASN A 91 -2.45 -15.60 3.56
CA ASN A 91 -3.41 -16.66 3.76
C ASN A 91 -4.61 -16.20 4.58
N GLU A 92 -5.80 -16.25 3.96
CA GLU A 92 -7.05 -15.88 4.61
C GLU A 92 -7.34 -16.76 5.82
N ARG A 93 -6.96 -18.04 5.78
CA ARG A 93 -7.16 -18.98 6.89
C ARG A 93 -6.36 -18.60 8.13
N GLU A 94 -5.28 -17.85 7.95
CA GLU A 94 -4.46 -17.32 9.03
C GLU A 94 -4.87 -15.91 9.42
N ASN A 95 -5.97 -15.41 8.89
CA ASN A 95 -6.46 -14.04 9.08
C ASN A 95 -5.40 -13.00 8.73
N TYR A 96 -4.62 -13.26 7.66
CA TYR A 96 -3.54 -12.37 7.21
C TYR A 96 -2.62 -12.00 8.36
N ARG A 97 -2.19 -13.00 9.11
CA ARG A 97 -1.43 -12.86 10.36
C ARG A 97 -0.20 -11.97 10.19
N LEU A 98 0.01 -11.07 11.13
CA LEU A 98 1.20 -10.24 11.19
C LEU A 98 2.44 -11.09 11.49
N LEU A 99 3.44 -11.03 10.61
CA LEU A 99 4.69 -11.76 10.76
C LEU A 99 5.77 -10.86 11.38
N SER A 100 5.82 -9.61 10.96
CA SER A 100 6.79 -8.64 11.46
C SER A 100 6.33 -7.23 11.10
N ARG A 101 6.80 -6.25 11.86
CA ARG A 101 6.59 -4.84 11.56
C ARG A 101 7.92 -4.12 11.75
N ILE A 102 8.28 -3.29 10.79
CA ILE A 102 9.51 -2.50 10.89
C ILE A 102 9.20 -1.02 10.77
N PRO A 103 9.91 -0.17 11.53
CA PRO A 103 9.87 1.27 11.28
C PRO A 103 10.80 1.62 10.14
N CYS A 104 10.46 2.68 9.40
CA CYS A 104 11.32 3.24 8.36
C CYS A 104 11.58 4.70 8.67
N ASP A 105 12.79 5.18 8.42
CA ASP A 105 13.13 6.57 8.66
C ASP A 105 12.59 7.47 7.55
N THR A 106 12.51 6.95 6.33
CA THR A 106 12.07 7.71 5.17
C THR A 106 11.18 6.87 4.27
N HIS A 107 10.38 7.54 3.43
CA HIS A 107 9.61 6.85 2.39
C HIS A 107 10.51 6.24 1.32
N PHE A 108 11.73 6.73 1.19
CA PHE A 108 12.69 6.14 0.26
C PHE A 108 13.01 4.69 0.66
N GLU A 109 13.10 4.40 1.95
CA GLU A 109 13.27 3.03 2.44
C GLU A 109 12.06 2.16 2.12
N VAL A 110 10.86 2.71 2.25
CA VAL A 110 9.62 2.01 1.88
C VAL A 110 9.66 1.64 0.40
N ILE A 111 10.05 2.58 -0.44
CA ILE A 111 10.15 2.35 -1.90
C ILE A 111 11.11 1.19 -2.18
N ARG A 112 12.23 1.14 -1.48
CA ARG A 112 13.19 0.04 -1.65
C ARG A 112 12.52 -1.32 -1.43
N TYR A 113 11.72 -1.45 -0.37
CA TYR A 113 11.00 -2.71 -0.09
C TYR A 113 9.94 -3.00 -1.14
N LEU A 114 9.14 -1.99 -1.48
CA LEU A 114 8.00 -2.17 -2.39
C LEU A 114 8.42 -2.56 -3.81
N LEU A 115 9.64 -2.22 -4.21
CA LEU A 115 10.17 -2.55 -5.53
C LEU A 115 10.60 -4.01 -5.67
N LYS A 116 10.68 -4.77 -4.58
CA LYS A 116 11.32 -6.08 -4.58
C LYS A 116 10.33 -7.22 -4.77
N ASN A 117 10.79 -8.26 -5.43
CA ASN A 117 10.07 -9.54 -5.50
C ASN A 117 10.44 -10.43 -4.30
N VAL A 118 11.63 -10.23 -3.75
CA VAL A 118 12.12 -10.91 -2.56
C VAL A 118 12.65 -9.85 -1.60
N VAL A 119 12.19 -9.89 -0.35
CA VAL A 119 12.63 -8.97 0.68
C VAL A 119 13.34 -9.72 1.80
N ASP A 120 14.30 -9.04 2.42
CA ASP A 120 15.00 -9.56 3.58
C ASP A 120 14.40 -8.89 4.82
N ILE A 121 13.66 -9.68 5.59
CA ILE A 121 12.92 -9.18 6.74
C ILE A 121 13.76 -9.42 8.00
N PRO A 122 14.05 -8.37 8.78
CA PRO A 122 14.81 -8.54 10.03
C PRO A 122 14.18 -9.63 10.91
N SER A 123 15.02 -10.52 11.43
CA SER A 123 14.65 -11.63 12.30
C SER A 123 13.91 -12.79 11.62
N ILE A 124 13.58 -12.67 10.35
CA ILE A 124 12.88 -13.72 9.60
C ILE A 124 13.73 -14.24 8.44
N GLY A 125 14.36 -13.32 7.67
CA GLY A 125 15.12 -13.68 6.49
C GLY A 125 14.37 -13.37 5.20
N GLN A 126 14.78 -14.02 4.12
CA GLN A 126 14.24 -13.74 2.79
C GLN A 126 12.87 -14.37 2.58
N MET A 127 11.94 -13.57 2.05
CA MET A 127 10.59 -14.03 1.73
C MET A 127 10.14 -13.45 0.38
N LEU A 128 9.27 -14.20 -0.30
CA LEU A 128 8.67 -13.78 -1.57
C LEU A 128 7.53 -12.81 -1.32
N VAL A 129 7.51 -11.72 -2.06
CA VAL A 129 6.41 -10.74 -2.01
C VAL A 129 5.30 -11.21 -2.94
N THR A 130 4.09 -11.33 -2.42
CA THR A 130 2.93 -11.72 -3.22
C THR A 130 2.09 -10.50 -3.62
N SER A 131 1.97 -9.51 -2.74
CA SER A 131 1.27 -8.26 -3.06
C SER A 131 1.68 -7.16 -2.09
N THR A 132 1.36 -5.94 -2.46
CA THR A 132 1.69 -4.73 -1.71
C THR A 132 0.44 -3.89 -1.52
N GLU A 133 0.38 -3.18 -0.40
CA GLU A 133 -0.80 -2.42 -0.03
C GLU A 133 -0.42 -1.19 0.77
N ILE A 134 -1.17 -0.11 0.61
CA ILE A 134 -1.16 0.95 1.59
C ILE A 134 -2.51 1.00 2.28
N ASP A 135 -2.49 0.95 3.61
CA ASP A 135 -3.68 1.11 4.43
C ASP A 135 -3.70 2.57 4.90
N GLU A 136 -4.45 3.40 4.18
CA GLU A 136 -4.53 4.83 4.49
C GLU A 136 -5.28 5.07 5.79
N ASP A 137 -6.19 4.16 6.17
CA ASP A 137 -6.94 4.29 7.41
C ASP A 137 -6.04 4.13 8.64
N ARG A 138 -5.07 3.23 8.56
CA ARG A 138 -4.13 2.98 9.65
C ARG A 138 -2.78 3.68 9.48
N GLY A 139 -2.51 4.24 8.29
CA GLY A 139 -1.24 4.90 8.01
C GLY A 139 -0.05 3.95 7.97
N VAL A 140 -0.20 2.77 7.36
CA VAL A 140 0.84 1.75 7.31
C VAL A 140 0.89 1.10 5.94
N TYR A 141 2.10 0.75 5.49
CA TYR A 141 2.28 -0.06 4.29
C TYR A 141 2.24 -1.53 4.69
N VAL A 142 1.64 -2.36 3.84
CA VAL A 142 1.52 -3.79 4.10
C VAL A 142 2.11 -4.56 2.93
N MET A 143 2.98 -5.50 3.22
CA MET A 143 3.53 -6.42 2.23
C MET A 143 3.10 -7.83 2.62
N TYR A 144 2.42 -8.50 1.70
CA TYR A 144 2.04 -9.89 1.89
C TYR A 144 3.17 -10.77 1.36
N VAL A 145 3.65 -11.67 2.19
CA VAL A 145 4.87 -12.44 1.91
C VAL A 145 4.67 -13.91 2.21
N THR A 146 5.37 -14.76 1.46
CA THR A 146 5.38 -16.21 1.68
C THR A 146 6.81 -16.71 1.75
N GLU A 147 6.98 -17.89 2.35
CA GLU A 147 8.28 -18.53 2.38
C GLU A 147 8.77 -18.83 0.97
N MET A 148 10.06 -18.76 0.78
CA MET A 148 10.69 -19.15 -0.48
C MET A 148 10.66 -20.67 -0.57
N LYS A 149 10.18 -21.18 -1.71
CA LYS A 149 10.19 -22.61 -1.93
C LYS A 149 11.60 -23.03 -2.31
N VAL A 150 12.12 -24.02 -1.59
CA VAL A 150 13.37 -24.67 -1.96
C VAL A 150 13.01 -25.78 -2.94
N SER A 151 13.44 -25.64 -4.16
CA SER A 151 13.22 -26.67 -5.19
C SER A 151 14.28 -27.76 -5.08
#